data_792a82ca2b6197fab6e8570eb41cc8aa
#
_entry.id   792a82ca2b6197fab6e8570eb41cc8aa
#
_cell.length_a   1.000
_cell.length_b   1.000
_cell.length_c   1.000
_cell.angle_alpha   90.00
_cell.angle_beta   90.00
_cell.angle_gamma   90.00
#
_symmetry.space_group_name_H-M   'P 1'
#
loop_
_entity.id
_entity.type
_entity.pdbx_description
1 polymer ?
#
loop_
_entity_poly.entity_id
_entity_poly.type
_entity_poly.pdbx_seq_one_letter_code
_entity_poly.pdbx_strand_id
1 'polypeptide(L)'
;REISVQMPTQWGDFDLVAFRQKDSGQEHLALIKGSWTLDEPVMVRVHSSCLTGDIFGSCRCDCGEQLHKAMQLIEAEGKGVIVYMNQEGRGIGLLNKLKAYKLQEQGYDTVEANVMLGFNMDERDYGVGAQIIRDLGIKKMRLISNNPKKRTGLIGYGLEISENVPLQTEPNPHNAKYLDTKKIKMGHAL
;
A
#
# COMPACT_ATOMS: atom_id res chain seq x y z
N ARG A 1 -7.46 9.26 15.05
CA ARG A 1 -6.05 9.49 15.41
C ARG A 1 -5.86 9.26 16.89
N GLU A 2 -4.84 8.50 17.26
CA GLU A 2 -4.59 8.12 18.68
C GLU A 2 -3.33 8.81 19.20
N ILE A 3 -2.16 8.61 18.56
CA ILE A 3 -0.85 9.09 19.02
C ILE A 3 0.08 9.39 17.84
N SER A 4 1.03 10.27 18.05
CA SER A 4 2.13 10.55 17.13
C SER A 4 3.46 10.48 17.85
N VAL A 5 4.48 9.88 17.20
CA VAL A 5 5.84 9.76 17.70
C VAL A 5 6.85 9.99 16.58
N GLN A 6 8.04 10.43 16.91
CA GLN A 6 9.14 10.52 15.94
C GLN A 6 9.66 9.11 15.61
N MET A 7 9.90 8.86 14.32
CA MET A 7 10.35 7.58 13.80
C MET A 7 11.54 7.79 12.86
N PRO A 8 12.76 7.86 13.38
CA PRO A 8 13.95 7.84 12.55
C PRO A 8 14.13 6.45 11.92
N THR A 9 14.41 6.41 10.63
CA THR A 9 14.61 5.17 9.86
C THR A 9 15.84 5.28 8.96
N GLN A 10 16.33 4.16 8.45
CA GLN A 10 17.42 4.18 7.46
C GLN A 10 17.02 4.75 6.09
N TRP A 11 15.72 5.01 5.87
CA TRP A 11 15.18 5.58 4.62
C TRP A 11 14.67 7.01 4.79
N GLY A 12 14.85 7.62 5.96
CA GLY A 12 14.44 8.96 6.30
C GLY A 12 13.82 9.07 7.69
N ASP A 13 13.60 10.32 8.12
CA ASP A 13 12.98 10.64 9.40
C ASP A 13 11.52 11.05 9.19
N PHE A 14 10.63 10.39 9.90
CA PHE A 14 9.19 10.56 9.78
C PHE A 14 8.54 10.78 11.15
N ASP A 15 7.38 11.43 11.16
CA ASP A 15 6.43 11.32 12.26
C ASP A 15 5.52 10.11 12.00
N LEU A 16 5.48 9.17 12.93
CA LEU A 16 4.60 8.00 12.88
C LEU A 16 3.33 8.28 13.67
N VAL A 17 2.20 8.27 12.97
CA VAL A 17 0.87 8.50 13.56
C VAL A 17 0.07 7.21 13.54
N ALA A 18 -0.49 6.81 14.69
CA ALA A 18 -1.39 5.68 14.79
C ALA A 18 -2.86 6.12 14.67
N PHE A 19 -3.63 5.31 13.95
CA PHE A 19 -5.07 5.45 13.78
C PHE A 19 -5.77 4.16 14.19
N ARG A 20 -6.94 4.28 14.81
CA ARG A 20 -7.81 3.15 15.14
C ARG A 20 -9.13 3.27 14.41
N GLN A 21 -9.50 2.24 13.67
CA GLN A 21 -10.80 2.13 13.03
C GLN A 21 -11.87 1.86 14.09
N LYS A 22 -12.93 2.67 14.09
CA LYS A 22 -13.89 2.68 15.22
C LYS A 22 -14.78 1.42 15.30
N ASP A 23 -15.15 0.87 14.16
CA ASP A 23 -16.05 -0.27 14.04
C ASP A 23 -15.36 -1.62 14.28
N SER A 24 -14.13 -1.78 13.81
CA SER A 24 -13.37 -3.03 13.91
C SER A 24 -12.30 -3.03 15.01
N GLY A 25 -11.91 -1.85 15.50
CA GLY A 25 -10.75 -1.68 16.39
C GLY A 25 -9.41 -1.87 15.71
N GLN A 26 -9.37 -2.07 14.38
CA GLN A 26 -8.15 -2.31 13.63
C GLN A 26 -7.26 -1.06 13.63
N GLU A 27 -5.95 -1.28 13.79
CA GLU A 27 -4.96 -0.22 13.84
C GLU A 27 -4.27 -0.05 12.48
N HIS A 28 -4.10 1.22 12.08
CA HIS A 28 -3.40 1.63 10.87
C HIS A 28 -2.38 2.70 11.22
N LEU A 29 -1.38 2.90 10.37
CA LEU A 29 -0.30 3.83 10.60
C LEU A 29 -0.19 4.83 9.45
N ALA A 30 0.33 6.02 9.75
CA ALA A 30 0.81 6.95 8.73
C ALA A 30 2.22 7.41 9.07
N LEU A 31 3.14 7.28 8.11
CA LEU A 31 4.47 7.89 8.14
C LEU A 31 4.37 9.24 7.45
N ILE A 32 4.66 10.31 8.16
CA ILE A 32 4.48 11.69 7.70
C ILE A 32 5.83 12.39 7.62
N LYS A 33 6.09 13.08 6.51
CA LYS A 33 7.24 13.96 6.33
C LYS A 33 6.77 15.38 6.03
N GLY A 34 7.31 16.36 6.73
CA GLY A 34 7.05 17.77 6.47
C GLY A 34 5.63 18.24 6.82
N SER A 35 5.21 19.33 6.21
CA SER A 35 3.88 19.92 6.40
C SER A 35 3.35 20.49 5.08
N TRP A 36 2.05 20.73 4.99
CA TRP A 36 1.36 21.21 3.78
C TRP A 36 0.18 22.11 4.11
N THR A 37 -0.25 22.88 3.12
CA THR A 37 -1.51 23.63 3.13
C THR A 37 -2.64 22.82 2.48
N LEU A 38 -3.91 23.21 2.72
CA LEU A 38 -5.08 22.47 2.25
C LEU A 38 -5.18 22.32 0.72
N ASP A 39 -4.63 23.25 -0.04
CA ASP A 39 -4.73 23.29 -1.51
C ASP A 39 -3.47 22.77 -2.20
N GLU A 40 -2.47 22.40 -1.42
CA GLU A 40 -1.20 21.92 -1.93
C GLU A 40 -1.27 20.42 -2.28
N PRO A 41 -0.78 20.00 -3.47
CA PRO A 41 -0.71 18.59 -3.81
C PRO A 41 0.40 17.90 -2.99
N VAL A 42 0.03 16.88 -2.24
CA VAL A 42 0.92 16.12 -1.35
C VAL A 42 1.24 14.76 -1.95
N MET A 43 2.50 14.33 -1.87
CA MET A 43 2.89 12.99 -2.28
C MET A 43 2.33 11.96 -1.29
N VAL A 44 1.54 10.99 -1.79
CA VAL A 44 0.86 10.00 -0.96
C VAL A 44 1.06 8.58 -1.48
N ARG A 45 1.42 7.68 -0.60
CA ARG A 45 1.40 6.24 -0.83
C ARG A 45 0.39 5.57 0.11
N VAL A 46 -0.54 4.80 -0.42
CA VAL A 46 -1.34 3.85 0.37
C VAL A 46 -0.70 2.46 0.23
N HIS A 47 -0.09 1.98 1.30
CA HIS A 47 0.58 0.68 1.36
C HIS A 47 -0.23 -0.29 2.20
N SER A 48 -0.60 -1.45 1.66
CA SER A 48 -1.23 -2.52 2.44
C SER A 48 -0.14 -3.43 3.00
N SER A 49 -0.21 -3.74 4.28
CA SER A 49 0.77 -4.57 4.98
C SER A 49 1.05 -5.89 4.24
N CYS A 50 2.29 -6.28 4.25
CA CYS A 50 2.77 -7.54 3.71
C CYS A 50 3.90 -8.05 4.60
N LEU A 51 3.57 -8.76 5.68
CA LEU A 51 4.54 -9.22 6.68
C LEU A 51 5.74 -9.93 6.05
N THR A 52 5.50 -10.79 5.08
CA THR A 52 6.57 -11.53 4.42
C THR A 52 7.50 -10.65 3.58
N GLY A 53 6.96 -9.65 2.88
CA GLY A 53 7.74 -8.72 2.06
C GLY A 53 8.35 -7.59 2.87
N ASP A 54 7.55 -6.94 3.73
CA ASP A 54 7.95 -5.74 4.45
C ASP A 54 8.95 -6.04 5.58
N ILE A 55 8.82 -7.21 6.25
CA ILE A 55 9.65 -7.57 7.41
C ILE A 55 10.70 -8.63 7.06
N PHE A 56 10.30 -9.71 6.38
CA PHE A 56 11.21 -10.84 6.10
C PHE A 56 11.94 -10.73 4.76
N GLY A 57 11.71 -9.67 3.96
CA GLY A 57 12.38 -9.50 2.69
C GLY A 57 12.08 -10.61 1.67
N SER A 58 10.85 -11.15 1.67
CA SER A 58 10.45 -12.21 0.76
C SER A 58 10.60 -11.80 -0.71
N CYS A 59 11.34 -12.59 -1.47
CA CYS A 59 11.49 -12.41 -2.92
C CYS A 59 10.25 -12.83 -3.74
N ARG A 60 9.19 -13.37 -3.12
CA ARG A 60 7.93 -13.74 -3.81
C ARG A 60 7.08 -12.54 -4.24
N CYS A 61 7.36 -11.36 -3.71
CA CYS A 61 6.65 -10.13 -4.04
C CYS A 61 7.63 -8.95 -4.07
N ASP A 62 7.13 -7.79 -4.44
CA ASP A 62 7.86 -6.53 -4.49
C ASP A 62 7.45 -5.55 -3.37
N CYS A 63 6.72 -6.01 -2.34
CA CYS A 63 6.09 -5.14 -1.34
C CYS A 63 7.12 -4.36 -0.51
N GLY A 64 8.10 -5.03 0.10
CA GLY A 64 9.12 -4.37 0.91
C GLY A 64 9.93 -3.36 0.11
N GLU A 65 10.34 -3.72 -1.12
CA GLU A 65 11.05 -2.80 -2.01
C GLU A 65 10.20 -1.56 -2.35
N GLN A 66 8.90 -1.75 -2.63
CA GLN A 66 7.98 -0.65 -2.87
C GLN A 66 7.82 0.26 -1.64
N LEU A 67 7.78 -0.31 -0.43
CA LEU A 67 7.69 0.47 0.80
C LEU A 67 8.94 1.35 0.97
N HIS A 68 10.12 0.75 0.89
CA HIS A 68 11.38 1.46 1.05
C HIS A 68 11.60 2.54 -0.02
N LYS A 69 11.32 2.24 -1.28
CA LYS A 69 11.37 3.25 -2.37
C LYS A 69 10.41 4.40 -2.15
N ALA A 70 9.19 4.13 -1.67
CA ALA A 70 8.23 5.18 -1.35
C ALA A 70 8.70 6.07 -0.19
N MET A 71 9.32 5.49 0.84
CA MET A 71 9.93 6.25 1.94
C MET A 71 11.04 7.17 1.43
N GLN A 72 11.95 6.63 0.60
CA GLN A 72 13.04 7.40 -0.01
C GLN A 72 12.54 8.54 -0.91
N LEU A 73 11.49 8.30 -1.72
CA LEU A 73 10.89 9.34 -2.57
C LEU A 73 10.30 10.48 -1.73
N ILE A 74 9.58 10.15 -0.66
CA ILE A 74 8.98 11.15 0.23
C ILE A 74 10.04 11.90 1.02
N GLU A 75 11.10 11.22 1.46
CA GLU A 75 12.24 11.86 2.12
C GLU A 75 12.93 12.86 1.19
N ALA A 76 13.19 12.46 -0.05
CA ALA A 76 13.82 13.33 -1.06
C ALA A 76 12.94 14.53 -1.45
N GLU A 77 11.61 14.36 -1.49
CA GLU A 77 10.64 15.43 -1.72
C GLU A 77 10.57 16.38 -0.52
N GLY A 78 10.94 15.90 0.69
CA GLY A 78 10.84 16.64 1.95
C GLY A 78 9.40 16.77 2.48
N LYS A 79 8.41 16.19 1.79
CA LYS A 79 6.99 16.31 2.11
C LYS A 79 6.17 15.16 1.54
N GLY A 80 5.37 14.52 2.39
CA GLY A 80 4.46 13.46 1.94
C GLY A 80 4.03 12.51 3.05
N VAL A 81 3.23 11.51 2.65
CA VAL A 81 2.63 10.54 3.57
C VAL A 81 2.65 9.14 3.00
N ILE A 82 3.01 8.18 3.83
CA ILE A 82 2.70 6.76 3.59
C ILE A 82 1.60 6.34 4.57
N VAL A 83 0.42 6.02 4.06
CA VAL A 83 -0.64 5.37 4.84
C VAL A 83 -0.41 3.88 4.79
N TYR A 84 0.02 3.30 5.90
CA TYR A 84 0.29 1.87 6.05
C TYR A 84 -0.97 1.18 6.61
N MET A 85 -1.67 0.49 5.72
CA MET A 85 -2.95 -0.17 6.02
C MET A 85 -2.71 -1.60 6.49
N ASN A 86 -3.23 -1.95 7.64
CA ASN A 86 -3.20 -3.31 8.15
C ASN A 86 -4.24 -4.19 7.41
N GLN A 87 -3.93 -4.56 6.17
CA GLN A 87 -4.79 -5.31 5.25
C GLN A 87 -3.97 -6.42 4.56
N GLU A 88 -3.41 -7.33 5.38
CA GLU A 88 -2.54 -8.40 4.92
C GLU A 88 -3.21 -9.29 3.86
N GLY A 89 -2.41 -9.72 2.87
CA GLY A 89 -2.88 -10.62 1.82
C GLY A 89 -3.98 -10.02 0.93
N ARG A 90 -4.02 -8.69 0.74
CA ARG A 90 -5.13 -7.98 0.07
C ARG A 90 -6.47 -8.13 0.80
N GLY A 91 -6.45 -8.15 2.13
CA GLY A 91 -7.64 -8.25 2.97
C GLY A 91 -8.01 -9.67 3.41
N ILE A 92 -7.38 -10.72 2.86
CA ILE A 92 -7.70 -12.11 3.23
C ILE A 92 -6.97 -12.61 4.49
N GLY A 93 -6.03 -11.82 4.99
CA GLY A 93 -5.21 -12.14 6.17
C GLY A 93 -4.00 -13.03 5.88
N LEU A 94 -3.08 -13.09 6.84
CA LEU A 94 -1.80 -13.78 6.69
C LEU A 94 -1.97 -15.30 6.44
N LEU A 95 -2.81 -15.95 7.23
CA LEU A 95 -2.98 -17.41 7.11
C LEU A 95 -3.50 -17.82 5.72
N ASN A 96 -4.50 -17.13 5.20
CA ASN A 96 -5.03 -17.42 3.86
C ASN A 96 -4.03 -17.04 2.75
N LYS A 97 -3.24 -15.99 2.94
CA LYS A 97 -2.13 -15.68 2.03
C LYS A 97 -1.11 -16.83 1.97
N LEU A 98 -0.76 -17.45 3.11
CA LEU A 98 0.15 -18.61 3.12
C LEU A 98 -0.48 -19.85 2.47
N LYS A 99 -1.79 -20.07 2.63
CA LYS A 99 -2.52 -21.10 1.86
C LYS A 99 -2.47 -20.83 0.36
N ALA A 100 -2.66 -19.55 -0.04
CA ALA A 100 -2.52 -19.17 -1.45
C ALA A 100 -1.09 -19.41 -1.97
N TYR A 101 -0.05 -19.16 -1.18
CA TYR A 101 1.32 -19.50 -1.53
C TYR A 101 1.50 -21.01 -1.77
N LYS A 102 0.84 -21.85 -0.95
CA LYS A 102 0.88 -23.31 -1.14
C LYS A 102 0.23 -23.74 -2.47
N LEU A 103 -0.88 -23.13 -2.86
CA LEU A 103 -1.49 -23.34 -4.16
C LEU A 103 -0.60 -22.86 -5.32
N GLN A 104 0.06 -21.73 -5.15
CA GLN A 104 1.02 -21.22 -6.15
C GLN A 104 2.22 -22.16 -6.37
N GLU A 105 2.68 -22.86 -5.34
CA GLU A 105 3.70 -23.91 -5.45
C GLU A 105 3.22 -25.12 -6.30
N GLN A 106 1.90 -25.30 -6.40
CA GLN A 106 1.27 -26.30 -7.25
C GLN A 106 0.99 -25.81 -8.68
N GLY A 107 1.39 -24.57 -9.01
CA GLY A 107 1.31 -24.01 -10.37
C GLY A 107 0.22 -22.97 -10.59
N TYR A 108 -0.72 -22.78 -9.65
CA TYR A 108 -1.75 -21.76 -9.76
C TYR A 108 -1.13 -20.35 -9.70
N ASP A 109 -1.77 -19.38 -10.35
CA ASP A 109 -1.40 -17.98 -10.17
C ASP A 109 -2.09 -17.37 -8.95
N THR A 110 -1.74 -16.11 -8.64
CA THR A 110 -2.25 -15.40 -7.43
C THR A 110 -3.78 -15.25 -7.44
N VAL A 111 -4.38 -15.02 -8.62
CA VAL A 111 -5.83 -14.83 -8.76
C VAL A 111 -6.55 -16.16 -8.60
N GLU A 112 -6.08 -17.19 -9.29
CA GLU A 112 -6.62 -18.55 -9.21
C GLU A 112 -6.56 -19.10 -7.78
N ALA A 113 -5.42 -18.91 -7.10
CA ALA A 113 -5.25 -19.33 -5.72
C ALA A 113 -6.25 -18.64 -4.77
N ASN A 114 -6.52 -17.34 -4.94
CA ASN A 114 -7.52 -16.64 -4.13
C ASN A 114 -8.94 -17.17 -4.39
N VAL A 115 -9.32 -17.36 -5.65
CA VAL A 115 -10.64 -17.88 -6.03
C VAL A 115 -10.86 -19.29 -5.45
N MET A 116 -9.85 -20.16 -5.51
CA MET A 116 -9.91 -21.50 -4.92
C MET A 116 -10.12 -21.49 -3.40
N LEU A 117 -9.65 -20.44 -2.73
CA LEU A 117 -9.85 -20.23 -1.29
C LEU A 117 -11.17 -19.51 -0.97
N GLY A 118 -12.00 -19.20 -1.98
CA GLY A 118 -13.31 -18.55 -1.82
C GLY A 118 -13.24 -17.02 -1.67
N PHE A 119 -12.14 -16.38 -2.07
CA PHE A 119 -11.96 -14.92 -2.00
C PHE A 119 -12.02 -14.28 -3.38
N ASN A 120 -12.43 -13.01 -3.42
CA ASN A 120 -12.24 -12.19 -4.61
C ASN A 120 -10.75 -11.89 -4.85
N MET A 121 -10.45 -11.34 -6.02
CA MET A 121 -9.10 -10.93 -6.42
C MET A 121 -8.51 -9.87 -5.47
N ASP A 122 -9.35 -9.00 -4.91
CA ASP A 122 -8.96 -7.89 -4.04
C ASP A 122 -10.10 -7.60 -3.06
N GLU A 123 -9.90 -7.90 -1.77
CA GLU A 123 -10.84 -7.69 -0.67
C GLU A 123 -10.50 -6.43 0.15
N ARG A 124 -9.56 -5.58 -0.33
CA ARG A 124 -9.15 -4.41 0.43
C ARG A 124 -10.22 -3.32 0.44
N ASP A 125 -10.38 -2.71 1.61
CA ASP A 125 -11.11 -1.47 1.76
C ASP A 125 -10.16 -0.27 1.63
N TYR A 126 -10.42 0.58 0.64
CA TYR A 126 -9.69 1.83 0.44
C TYR A 126 -10.32 3.03 1.16
N GLY A 127 -11.53 2.89 1.67
CA GLY A 127 -12.28 3.95 2.34
C GLY A 127 -11.61 4.40 3.63
N VAL A 128 -11.11 3.47 4.43
CA VAL A 128 -10.36 3.80 5.67
C VAL A 128 -9.10 4.57 5.35
N GLY A 129 -8.34 4.15 4.32
CA GLY A 129 -7.16 4.88 3.86
C GLY A 129 -7.50 6.30 3.40
N ALA A 130 -8.60 6.47 2.68
CA ALA A 130 -9.07 7.79 2.26
C ALA A 130 -9.47 8.69 3.44
N GLN A 131 -10.11 8.12 4.47
CA GLN A 131 -10.45 8.85 5.70
C GLN A 131 -9.20 9.30 6.45
N ILE A 132 -8.17 8.46 6.56
CA ILE A 132 -6.88 8.83 7.15
C ILE A 132 -6.25 9.99 6.38
N ILE A 133 -6.20 9.93 5.05
CA ILE A 133 -5.65 11.00 4.20
C ILE A 133 -6.40 12.33 4.43
N ARG A 134 -7.73 12.28 4.52
CA ARG A 134 -8.55 13.47 4.82
C ARG A 134 -8.31 14.01 6.23
N ASP A 135 -8.17 13.14 7.25
CA ASP A 135 -7.86 13.53 8.63
C ASP A 135 -6.50 14.24 8.73
N LEU A 136 -5.57 13.87 7.85
CA LEU A 136 -4.27 14.55 7.71
C LEU A 136 -4.35 15.89 6.96
N GLY A 137 -5.54 16.35 6.56
CA GLY A 137 -5.77 17.62 5.89
C GLY A 137 -5.40 17.61 4.40
N ILE A 138 -5.25 16.44 3.78
CA ILE A 138 -4.92 16.30 2.36
C ILE A 138 -6.20 16.23 1.54
N LYS A 139 -6.39 17.15 0.59
CA LYS A 139 -7.47 17.16 -0.39
C LYS A 139 -6.98 16.76 -1.78
N LYS A 140 -5.76 17.17 -2.12
CA LYS A 140 -5.14 16.98 -3.41
C LYS A 140 -3.84 16.19 -3.25
N MET A 141 -3.64 15.16 -4.06
CA MET A 141 -2.48 14.29 -3.90
C MET A 141 -1.78 13.96 -5.23
N ARG A 142 -0.47 13.76 -5.13
CA ARG A 142 0.36 13.06 -6.10
C ARG A 142 0.47 11.63 -5.62
N LEU A 143 -0.29 10.72 -6.24
CA LEU A 143 -0.43 9.34 -5.75
C LEU A 143 0.68 8.44 -6.27
N ILE A 144 1.50 7.89 -5.36
CA ILE A 144 2.50 6.86 -5.68
C ILE A 144 1.79 5.51 -5.83
N SER A 145 1.47 5.12 -7.06
CA SER A 145 0.77 3.86 -7.32
C SER A 145 0.86 3.40 -8.77
N ASN A 146 0.98 2.08 -8.96
CA ASN A 146 0.81 1.43 -10.26
C ASN A 146 -0.56 0.72 -10.38
N ASN A 147 -1.41 0.80 -9.35
CA ASN A 147 -2.69 0.10 -9.30
C ASN A 147 -3.87 1.04 -9.64
N PRO A 148 -4.57 0.83 -10.77
CA PRO A 148 -5.68 1.68 -11.18
C PRO A 148 -6.88 1.59 -10.21
N LYS A 149 -7.14 0.44 -9.58
CA LYS A 149 -8.22 0.27 -8.59
C LYS A 149 -8.03 1.12 -7.34
N LYS A 150 -6.79 1.34 -6.90
CA LYS A 150 -6.51 2.27 -5.78
C LYS A 150 -6.93 3.69 -6.10
N ARG A 151 -6.71 4.13 -7.33
CA ARG A 151 -7.11 5.48 -7.78
C ARG A 151 -8.62 5.66 -7.68
N THR A 152 -9.40 4.73 -8.23
CA THR A 152 -10.87 4.80 -8.23
C THR A 152 -11.42 4.76 -6.80
N GLY A 153 -10.87 3.90 -5.94
CA GLY A 153 -11.28 3.80 -4.55
C GLY A 153 -11.05 5.07 -3.74
N LEU A 154 -9.97 5.82 -4.01
CA LEU A 154 -9.67 7.07 -3.28
C LEU A 154 -10.50 8.26 -3.80
N ILE A 155 -10.72 8.38 -5.11
CA ILE A 155 -11.51 9.47 -5.71
C ILE A 155 -12.96 9.48 -5.19
N GLY A 156 -13.56 8.30 -4.96
CA GLY A 156 -14.92 8.16 -4.42
C GLY A 156 -15.13 8.82 -3.05
N TYR A 157 -14.06 9.17 -2.34
CA TYR A 157 -14.09 9.85 -1.04
C TYR A 157 -13.77 11.35 -1.10
N GLY A 158 -13.87 11.97 -2.27
CA GLY A 158 -13.65 13.40 -2.46
C GLY A 158 -12.17 13.82 -2.38
N LEU A 159 -11.28 12.90 -2.70
CA LEU A 159 -9.85 13.16 -2.85
C LEU A 159 -9.51 13.41 -4.31
N GLU A 160 -8.78 14.48 -4.60
CA GLU A 160 -8.28 14.78 -5.94
C GLU A 160 -6.90 14.14 -6.15
N ILE A 161 -6.74 13.40 -7.24
CA ILE A 161 -5.45 12.89 -7.69
C ILE A 161 -4.96 13.79 -8.83
N SER A 162 -4.02 14.67 -8.53
CA SER A 162 -3.44 15.59 -9.52
C SER A 162 -2.39 14.94 -10.41
N GLU A 163 -1.71 13.92 -9.88
CA GLU A 163 -0.63 13.21 -10.57
C GLU A 163 -0.56 11.76 -10.11
N ASN A 164 -0.21 10.85 -11.00
CA ASN A 164 0.16 9.49 -10.65
C ASN A 164 1.69 9.35 -10.74
N VAL A 165 2.33 9.10 -9.60
CA VAL A 165 3.77 8.87 -9.50
C VAL A 165 4.03 7.38 -9.61
N PRO A 166 4.68 6.89 -10.69
CA PRO A 166 4.95 5.48 -10.85
C PRO A 166 5.99 5.00 -9.82
N LEU A 167 5.86 3.77 -9.38
CA LEU A 167 6.79 3.12 -8.46
C LEU A 167 7.21 1.77 -9.03
N GLN A 168 8.26 1.78 -9.82
CA GLN A 168 8.78 0.56 -10.46
C GLN A 168 9.80 -0.14 -9.56
N THR A 169 9.73 -1.45 -9.55
CA THR A 169 10.68 -2.35 -8.89
C THR A 169 11.26 -3.31 -9.93
N GLU A 170 12.49 -3.74 -9.73
CA GLU A 170 13.13 -4.69 -10.64
C GLU A 170 12.57 -6.11 -10.41
N PRO A 171 12.17 -6.80 -11.48
CA PRO A 171 11.77 -8.20 -11.37
C PRO A 171 12.94 -9.09 -10.92
N ASN A 172 12.63 -10.09 -10.12
CA ASN A 172 13.57 -11.15 -9.77
C ASN A 172 13.03 -12.54 -10.20
N PRO A 173 13.85 -13.60 -10.23
CA PRO A 173 13.39 -14.92 -10.68
C PRO A 173 12.21 -15.50 -9.88
N HIS A 174 11.99 -15.05 -8.65
CA HIS A 174 10.92 -15.55 -7.78
C HIS A 174 9.63 -14.76 -7.86
N ASN A 175 9.66 -13.48 -8.29
CA ASN A 175 8.47 -12.63 -8.39
C ASN A 175 8.02 -12.32 -9.83
N ALA A 176 8.76 -12.73 -10.86
CA ALA A 176 8.42 -12.44 -12.25
C ALA A 176 6.97 -12.86 -12.58
N LYS A 177 6.59 -14.11 -12.28
CA LYS A 177 5.20 -14.62 -12.47
C LYS A 177 4.16 -13.80 -11.70
N TYR A 178 4.48 -13.34 -10.49
CA TYR A 178 3.61 -12.51 -9.68
C TYR A 178 3.42 -11.12 -10.30
N LEU A 179 4.48 -10.49 -10.81
CA LEU A 179 4.41 -9.19 -11.49
C LEU A 179 3.65 -9.30 -12.82
N ASP A 180 3.86 -10.37 -13.59
CA ASP A 180 3.10 -10.65 -14.81
C ASP A 180 1.60 -10.79 -14.51
N THR A 181 1.23 -11.50 -13.44
CA THR A 181 -0.17 -11.62 -13.01
C THR A 181 -0.77 -10.26 -12.66
N LYS A 182 -0.01 -9.40 -11.94
CA LYS A 182 -0.43 -8.01 -11.66
C LYS A 182 -0.68 -7.21 -12.93
N LYS A 183 0.21 -7.32 -13.91
CA LYS A 183 0.11 -6.61 -15.18
C LYS A 183 -1.07 -7.11 -16.02
N ILE A 184 -1.13 -8.43 -16.27
CA ILE A 184 -2.07 -9.03 -17.22
C ILE A 184 -3.48 -9.14 -16.64
N LYS A 185 -3.63 -9.68 -15.40
CA LYS A 185 -4.94 -9.98 -14.79
C LYS A 185 -5.47 -8.84 -13.93
N MET A 186 -4.62 -7.94 -13.43
CA MET A 186 -5.03 -6.87 -12.51
C MET A 186 -4.84 -5.45 -13.09
N GLY A 187 -4.32 -5.31 -14.30
CA GLY A 187 -4.20 -4.04 -15.01
C GLY A 187 -3.19 -3.06 -14.40
N HIS A 188 -2.18 -3.55 -13.68
CA HIS A 188 -1.13 -2.68 -13.14
C HIS A 188 -0.23 -2.13 -14.26
N ALA A 189 0.15 -0.85 -14.13
CA ALA A 189 1.14 -0.19 -14.98
C ALA A 189 2.55 -0.51 -14.44
N LEU A 190 3.10 -1.65 -14.88
CA LEU A 190 4.42 -2.15 -14.49
C LEU A 190 5.34 -2.21 -15.70
#